data_3013e98e138a96f7e11f946d0324101d
#
_entry.id   3013e98e138a96f7e11f946d0324101d
#
_cell.length_a   1.000
_cell.length_b   1.000
_cell.length_c   1.000
_cell.angle_alpha   90.00
_cell.angle_beta   90.00
_cell.angle_gamma   90.00
#
_symmetry.space_group_name_H-M   'P 1'
#
loop_
_entity.id
_entity.type
_entity.pdbx_description
1 polymer ?
#
loop_
_entity_poly.entity_id
_entity_poly.type
_entity_poly.pdbx_seq_one_letter_code
_entity_poly.pdbx_strand_id
1 'polypeptide(L)'
;MDRSVGMLSKVQRIAIRLATVAAAVWPVAAAAQAPSIRSGDPVPRDIREIYDAGCRYLARAQDPSGTWKDSQEGPGVTGMAMMVLLASGEDPNHGAYATNIRRALRSIIRSQDQSTGFYGGNAGMGHSSMYQHGFAMLAMAEAYGTVDDRRLWSEDGGDGKGLSTGASLELAVKLAVTSAKKNPVGAWRYSPDATDHDTSVSGAILMGLLGARNAGIEVPDETIDRAIDYFASMTAPDGRVGYASPGGGSDATTSIGTLVMAIARRKEMPQFVKAADVIKKADRSGRNGGGYPNYTRYYRAQALFQADVDAWKTWNSQLVSELKAQRRSDGGLVAGANGGDGGEFAGTSLSLLALAVNFRFLPIYER
;
A
#
# COMPACT_ATOMS: atom_id res chain seq x y z
N MET A 1 21.99 48.30 74.80
CA MET A 1 21.89 46.91 75.28
C MET A 1 20.52 46.43 74.85
N ASP A 2 20.39 45.71 73.86
CA ASP A 2 20.01 44.31 73.80
C ASP A 2 19.96 43.80 72.35
N ARG A 3 20.62 42.66 72.15
CA ARG A 3 20.73 41.96 70.88
C ARG A 3 19.60 40.93 70.85
N SER A 4 18.75 40.97 69.85
CA SER A 4 18.03 39.78 69.42
C SER A 4 17.62 39.84 67.94
N VAL A 5 18.57 39.50 67.08
CA VAL A 5 18.25 39.14 65.72
C VAL A 5 17.87 37.66 65.74
N GLY A 6 16.60 37.37 65.61
CA GLY A 6 16.04 36.03 65.65
C GLY A 6 16.49 35.19 64.47
N MET A 7 17.16 34.08 64.76
CA MET A 7 17.62 33.04 63.90
C MET A 7 16.41 32.21 63.33
N LEU A 8 16.03 32.45 62.13
CA LEU A 8 15.05 31.58 61.43
C LEU A 8 15.63 30.15 61.37
N SER A 9 14.86 29.20 61.88
CA SER A 9 15.27 27.81 62.01
C SER A 9 15.54 27.18 60.58
N LYS A 10 16.50 26.23 60.55
CA LYS A 10 16.82 25.48 59.34
C LYS A 10 15.59 24.84 58.67
N VAL A 11 14.58 24.52 59.42
CA VAL A 11 13.32 23.91 58.97
C VAL A 11 12.50 24.89 58.12
N GLN A 12 12.44 26.19 58.45
CA GLN A 12 11.71 27.20 57.65
C GLN A 12 12.39 27.52 56.32
N ARG A 13 13.74 27.41 56.26
CA ARG A 13 14.47 27.57 54.98
C ARG A 13 14.34 26.37 54.02
N ILE A 14 14.11 25.18 54.57
CA ILE A 14 13.83 23.97 53.75
C ILE A 14 12.40 24.02 53.22
N ALA A 15 11.42 24.46 54.00
CA ALA A 15 10.04 24.60 53.56
C ALA A 15 9.87 25.63 52.46
N ILE A 16 10.60 26.76 52.49
CA ILE A 16 10.55 27.80 51.43
C ILE A 16 11.24 27.30 50.13
N ARG A 17 12.29 26.45 50.21
CA ARG A 17 12.93 25.89 49.02
C ARG A 17 12.14 24.74 48.38
N LEU A 18 11.36 24.00 49.16
CA LEU A 18 10.48 22.93 48.64
C LEU A 18 9.20 23.51 48.00
N ALA A 19 8.68 24.64 48.49
CA ALA A 19 7.54 25.32 47.89
C ALA A 19 7.85 25.96 46.53
N THR A 20 9.08 26.41 46.30
CA THR A 20 9.52 27.00 44.99
C THR A 20 9.84 25.97 43.95
N VAL A 21 10.11 24.71 44.29
CA VAL A 21 10.39 23.63 43.31
C VAL A 21 9.08 22.93 42.91
N ALA A 22 8.06 22.92 43.78
CA ALA A 22 6.74 22.31 43.45
C ALA A 22 5.87 23.14 42.49
N ALA A 23 6.17 24.43 42.28
CA ALA A 23 5.42 25.31 41.39
C ALA A 23 5.90 25.26 39.91
N ALA A 24 6.98 24.51 39.60
CA ALA A 24 7.57 24.49 38.26
C ALA A 24 7.27 23.21 37.44
N VAL A 25 6.52 22.27 37.98
CA VAL A 25 6.05 21.08 37.24
C VAL A 25 4.55 21.21 37.02
N TRP A 26 4.16 22.15 36.17
CA TRP A 26 2.84 22.00 35.54
C TRP A 26 2.98 20.87 34.52
N PRO A 27 2.09 19.85 34.56
CA PRO A 27 1.98 18.96 33.44
C PRO A 27 1.54 19.83 32.26
N VAL A 28 2.38 19.93 31.25
CA VAL A 28 1.92 20.28 29.91
C VAL A 28 0.95 19.14 29.59
N ALA A 29 -0.33 19.36 29.83
CA ALA A 29 -1.36 18.54 29.24
C ALA A 29 -1.07 18.64 27.73
N ALA A 30 -0.54 17.57 27.16
CA ALA A 30 -0.55 17.40 25.72
C ALA A 30 -2.05 17.55 25.36
N ALA A 31 -2.43 18.72 24.88
CA ALA A 31 -3.68 18.88 24.20
C ALA A 31 -3.62 17.84 23.09
N ALA A 32 -4.34 16.73 23.27
CA ALA A 32 -4.63 15.83 22.18
C ALA A 32 -5.20 16.74 21.09
N GLN A 33 -4.39 17.01 20.08
CA GLN A 33 -4.87 17.74 18.91
C GLN A 33 -6.02 16.87 18.40
N ALA A 34 -7.25 17.40 18.55
CA ALA A 34 -8.38 16.82 17.85
C ALA A 34 -7.91 16.62 16.38
N PRO A 35 -8.15 15.45 15.78
CA PRO A 35 -7.76 15.23 14.41
C PRO A 35 -8.28 16.41 13.61
N SER A 36 -7.38 17.26 13.12
CA SER A 36 -7.76 18.33 12.21
C SER A 36 -8.34 17.60 11.01
N ILE A 37 -9.66 17.68 10.83
CA ILE A 37 -10.29 17.35 9.57
C ILE A 37 -9.60 18.28 8.58
N ARG A 38 -8.58 17.77 7.91
CA ARG A 38 -8.02 18.45 6.75
C ARG A 38 -9.14 18.41 5.72
N SER A 39 -9.88 19.52 5.61
CA SER A 39 -10.69 19.78 4.43
C SER A 39 -9.70 19.80 3.28
N GLY A 40 -9.42 18.62 2.71
CA GLY A 40 -8.65 18.51 1.48
C GLY A 40 -9.40 19.23 0.39
N ASP A 41 -8.70 19.73 -0.61
CA ASP A 41 -9.34 20.25 -1.82
C ASP A 41 -10.37 19.19 -2.28
N PRO A 42 -11.61 19.59 -2.58
CA PRO A 42 -12.64 18.63 -2.98
C PRO A 42 -12.15 17.90 -4.22
N VAL A 43 -12.25 16.56 -4.19
CA VAL A 43 -11.87 15.74 -5.36
C VAL A 43 -12.68 16.21 -6.57
N PRO A 44 -12.05 16.56 -7.70
CA PRO A 44 -12.73 17.02 -8.90
C PRO A 44 -13.83 16.05 -9.34
N ARG A 45 -14.94 16.59 -9.83
CA ARG A 45 -16.14 15.82 -10.18
C ARG A 45 -15.85 14.74 -11.23
N ASP A 46 -15.04 15.03 -12.22
CA ASP A 46 -14.69 14.09 -13.29
C ASP A 46 -13.87 12.90 -12.76
N ILE A 47 -12.97 13.10 -11.79
CA ILE A 47 -12.26 12.01 -11.12
C ILE A 47 -13.26 11.11 -10.40
N ARG A 48 -14.18 11.69 -9.64
CA ARG A 48 -15.22 10.94 -8.93
C ARG A 48 -16.12 10.17 -9.89
N GLU A 49 -16.57 10.77 -10.99
CA GLU A 49 -17.40 10.11 -11.99
C GLU A 49 -16.72 8.90 -12.64
N ILE A 50 -15.41 8.99 -12.94
CA ILE A 50 -14.64 7.87 -13.47
C ILE A 50 -14.54 6.77 -12.41
N TYR A 51 -14.18 7.14 -11.19
CA TYR A 51 -13.95 6.20 -10.10
C TYR A 51 -15.23 5.44 -9.71
N ASP A 52 -16.33 6.16 -9.50
CA ASP A 52 -17.63 5.57 -9.13
C ASP A 52 -18.16 4.66 -10.24
N ALA A 53 -17.96 5.00 -11.51
CA ALA A 53 -18.31 4.13 -12.63
C ALA A 53 -17.49 2.83 -12.61
N GLY A 54 -16.18 2.92 -12.32
CA GLY A 54 -15.30 1.77 -12.17
C GLY A 54 -15.66 0.89 -10.98
N CYS A 55 -15.98 1.48 -9.82
CA CYS A 55 -16.47 0.74 -8.66
C CYS A 55 -17.74 -0.06 -8.98
N ARG A 56 -18.72 0.59 -9.61
CA ARG A 56 -19.96 -0.10 -10.04
C ARG A 56 -19.69 -1.21 -11.06
N TYR A 57 -18.77 -1.00 -11.99
CA TYR A 57 -18.34 -2.03 -12.93
C TYR A 57 -17.76 -3.23 -12.22
N LEU A 58 -16.76 -3.04 -11.36
CA LEU A 58 -16.13 -4.12 -10.60
C LEU A 58 -17.14 -4.82 -9.68
N ALA A 59 -17.99 -4.09 -8.97
CA ALA A 59 -18.99 -4.69 -8.09
C ALA A 59 -19.98 -5.61 -8.85
N ARG A 60 -20.41 -5.24 -10.05
CA ARG A 60 -21.28 -6.09 -10.88
C ARG A 60 -20.57 -7.28 -11.51
N ALA A 61 -19.29 -7.13 -11.82
CA ALA A 61 -18.49 -8.16 -12.49
C ALA A 61 -17.91 -9.22 -11.54
N GLN A 62 -18.07 -9.02 -10.21
CA GLN A 62 -17.59 -10.01 -9.23
C GLN A 62 -18.30 -11.34 -9.37
N ASP A 63 -17.53 -12.42 -9.50
CA ASP A 63 -18.04 -13.78 -9.48
C ASP A 63 -18.67 -14.12 -8.11
N PRO A 64 -19.70 -14.98 -8.02
CA PRO A 64 -20.28 -15.42 -6.75
C PRO A 64 -19.27 -16.00 -5.75
N SER A 65 -18.14 -16.55 -6.22
CA SER A 65 -17.03 -17.00 -5.36
C SER A 65 -16.25 -15.86 -4.68
N GLY A 66 -16.51 -14.59 -5.08
CA GLY A 66 -15.84 -13.40 -4.56
C GLY A 66 -14.62 -12.97 -5.37
N THR A 67 -14.31 -13.65 -6.48
CA THR A 67 -13.16 -13.35 -7.33
C THR A 67 -13.54 -12.51 -8.55
N TRP A 68 -12.54 -12.02 -9.28
CA TRP A 68 -12.64 -11.48 -10.63
C TRP A 68 -11.81 -12.35 -11.56
N LYS A 69 -12.45 -12.93 -12.58
CA LYS A 69 -11.86 -13.93 -13.48
C LYS A 69 -11.78 -13.40 -14.89
N ASP A 70 -10.57 -13.32 -15.41
CA ASP A 70 -10.29 -13.07 -16.82
C ASP A 70 -9.02 -13.87 -17.24
N SER A 71 -8.19 -13.32 -18.12
CA SER A 71 -6.94 -13.96 -18.57
C SER A 71 -5.91 -14.14 -17.44
N GLN A 72 -6.03 -13.35 -16.36
CA GLN A 72 -5.24 -13.48 -15.14
C GLN A 72 -6.21 -13.50 -13.96
N GLU A 73 -6.29 -14.62 -13.26
CA GLU A 73 -7.09 -14.75 -12.07
C GLU A 73 -6.21 -15.08 -10.85
N GLY A 74 -6.73 -14.80 -9.66
CA GLY A 74 -6.04 -15.14 -8.44
C GLY A 74 -6.25 -14.14 -7.31
N PRO A 75 -5.66 -14.43 -6.14
CA PRO A 75 -5.86 -13.60 -4.94
C PRO A 75 -5.31 -12.17 -5.11
N GLY A 76 -4.28 -11.96 -5.92
CA GLY A 76 -3.75 -10.62 -6.18
C GLY A 76 -4.69 -9.75 -7.00
N VAL A 77 -5.27 -10.28 -8.10
CA VAL A 77 -6.28 -9.57 -8.90
C VAL A 77 -7.52 -9.28 -8.05
N THR A 78 -7.97 -10.27 -7.27
CA THR A 78 -9.07 -10.11 -6.31
C THR A 78 -8.74 -9.01 -5.28
N GLY A 79 -7.52 -8.98 -4.77
CA GLY A 79 -7.04 -7.95 -3.86
C GLY A 79 -7.02 -6.56 -4.47
N MET A 80 -6.52 -6.42 -5.71
CA MET A 80 -6.53 -5.13 -6.41
C MET A 80 -7.96 -4.58 -6.58
N ALA A 81 -8.90 -5.41 -7.03
CA ALA A 81 -10.29 -5.00 -7.20
C ALA A 81 -10.95 -4.65 -5.85
N MET A 82 -10.68 -5.42 -4.80
CA MET A 82 -11.14 -5.13 -3.44
C MET A 82 -10.59 -3.79 -2.93
N MET A 83 -9.31 -3.50 -3.12
CA MET A 83 -8.71 -2.21 -2.73
C MET A 83 -9.39 -1.03 -3.43
N VAL A 84 -9.82 -1.17 -4.70
CA VAL A 84 -10.61 -0.14 -5.37
C VAL A 84 -11.92 0.12 -4.63
N LEU A 85 -12.62 -0.94 -4.19
CA LEU A 85 -13.87 -0.79 -3.45
C LEU A 85 -13.65 -0.19 -2.05
N LEU A 86 -12.58 -0.56 -1.37
CA LEU A 86 -12.17 0.03 -0.08
C LEU A 86 -11.86 1.54 -0.23
N ALA A 87 -11.23 1.93 -1.33
CA ALA A 87 -10.88 3.31 -1.61
C ALA A 87 -12.03 4.17 -2.17
N SER A 88 -13.25 3.63 -2.25
CA SER A 88 -14.42 4.37 -2.75
C SER A 88 -14.92 5.46 -1.79
N GLY A 89 -14.59 5.34 -0.50
CA GLY A 89 -15.12 6.18 0.58
C GLY A 89 -16.46 5.70 1.13
N GLU A 90 -17.01 4.59 0.62
CA GLU A 90 -18.17 3.91 1.19
C GLU A 90 -17.76 3.12 2.45
N ASP A 91 -18.67 2.99 3.40
CA ASP A 91 -18.43 2.17 4.59
C ASP A 91 -18.19 0.70 4.19
N PRO A 92 -17.04 0.10 4.52
CA PRO A 92 -16.71 -1.24 4.09
C PRO A 92 -17.57 -2.33 4.75
N ASN A 93 -18.30 -2.01 5.83
CA ASN A 93 -19.15 -2.94 6.57
C ASN A 93 -20.63 -2.81 6.22
N HIS A 94 -21.08 -1.62 5.83
CA HIS A 94 -22.50 -1.31 5.63
C HIS A 94 -22.80 -0.58 4.31
N GLY A 95 -21.79 -0.07 3.61
CA GLY A 95 -21.95 0.68 2.37
C GLY A 95 -22.28 -0.19 1.15
N ALA A 96 -22.39 0.45 0.01
CA ALA A 96 -22.82 -0.17 -1.24
C ALA A 96 -21.97 -1.38 -1.69
N TYR A 97 -20.71 -1.45 -1.26
CA TYR A 97 -19.74 -2.50 -1.65
C TYR A 97 -19.40 -3.48 -0.52
N ALA A 98 -20.06 -3.39 0.64
CA ALA A 98 -19.74 -4.21 1.81
C ALA A 98 -19.78 -5.73 1.52
N THR A 99 -20.82 -6.19 0.82
CA THR A 99 -20.95 -7.60 0.40
C THR A 99 -19.83 -8.02 -0.55
N ASN A 100 -19.46 -7.16 -1.51
CA ASN A 100 -18.37 -7.45 -2.44
C ASN A 100 -17.03 -7.56 -1.71
N ILE A 101 -16.75 -6.66 -0.77
CA ILE A 101 -15.53 -6.66 0.05
C ILE A 101 -15.45 -7.92 0.89
N ARG A 102 -16.51 -8.30 1.60
CA ARG A 102 -16.53 -9.54 2.42
C ARG A 102 -16.32 -10.79 1.57
N ARG A 103 -16.95 -10.88 0.39
CA ARG A 103 -16.75 -12.01 -0.53
C ARG A 103 -15.32 -12.08 -1.04
N ALA A 104 -14.72 -10.94 -1.40
CA ALA A 104 -13.32 -10.88 -1.83
C ALA A 104 -12.36 -11.32 -0.71
N LEU A 105 -12.55 -10.83 0.51
CA LEU A 105 -11.75 -11.23 1.67
C LEU A 105 -11.81 -12.74 1.91
N ARG A 106 -13.02 -13.32 1.94
CA ARG A 106 -13.17 -14.77 2.08
C ARG A 106 -12.46 -15.55 0.97
N SER A 107 -12.57 -15.07 -0.26
CA SER A 107 -11.90 -15.70 -1.40
C SER A 107 -10.37 -15.67 -1.25
N ILE A 108 -9.80 -14.54 -0.85
CA ILE A 108 -8.36 -14.41 -0.61
C ILE A 108 -7.93 -15.35 0.53
N ILE A 109 -8.64 -15.35 1.67
CA ILE A 109 -8.32 -16.22 2.82
C ILE A 109 -8.43 -17.70 2.45
N ARG A 110 -9.47 -18.10 1.69
CA ARG A 110 -9.63 -19.49 1.22
C ARG A 110 -8.57 -19.93 0.21
N SER A 111 -7.96 -18.99 -0.51
CA SER A 111 -6.85 -19.29 -1.42
C SER A 111 -5.52 -19.52 -0.72
N GLN A 112 -5.46 -19.26 0.60
CA GLN A 112 -4.23 -19.38 1.38
C GLN A 112 -3.96 -20.84 1.76
N ASP A 113 -2.75 -21.30 1.46
CA ASP A 113 -2.20 -22.49 2.09
C ASP A 113 -1.83 -22.16 3.54
N GLN A 114 -2.63 -22.66 4.49
CA GLN A 114 -2.45 -22.37 5.91
C GLN A 114 -1.16 -22.96 6.50
N SER A 115 -0.57 -23.98 5.85
CA SER A 115 0.67 -24.57 6.32
C SER A 115 1.89 -23.69 5.99
N THR A 116 1.85 -22.98 4.88
CA THR A 116 2.93 -22.12 4.41
C THR A 116 2.63 -20.62 4.58
N GLY A 117 1.37 -20.23 4.56
CA GLY A 117 0.92 -18.84 4.53
C GLY A 117 0.78 -18.28 3.12
N PHE A 118 1.00 -19.06 2.07
CA PHE A 118 1.05 -18.59 0.69
C PHE A 118 -0.34 -18.32 0.11
N TYR A 119 -0.57 -17.10 -0.37
CA TYR A 119 -1.72 -16.75 -1.20
C TYR A 119 -1.43 -17.13 -2.66
N GLY A 120 -1.62 -18.38 -3.01
CA GLY A 120 -1.32 -18.87 -4.35
C GLY A 120 -2.52 -19.42 -5.10
N GLY A 121 -3.55 -19.77 -4.35
CA GLY A 121 -4.70 -20.50 -4.89
C GLY A 121 -4.27 -21.84 -5.51
N ASN A 122 -5.18 -22.41 -6.29
CA ASN A 122 -4.91 -23.65 -7.04
C ASN A 122 -4.14 -23.40 -8.36
N ALA A 123 -3.72 -22.17 -8.64
CA ALA A 123 -3.11 -21.77 -9.91
C ALA A 123 -1.67 -22.27 -10.12
N GLY A 124 -1.11 -23.01 -9.18
CA GLY A 124 0.26 -23.53 -9.27
C GLY A 124 1.35 -22.45 -9.14
N MET A 125 2.60 -22.90 -9.08
CA MET A 125 3.79 -22.05 -8.96
C MET A 125 4.20 -21.48 -10.35
N GLY A 126 3.44 -20.53 -10.89
CA GLY A 126 3.76 -19.85 -12.14
C GLY A 126 4.51 -18.52 -11.94
N HIS A 127 4.86 -17.86 -13.03
CA HIS A 127 5.54 -16.55 -13.03
C HIS A 127 4.80 -15.44 -12.27
N SER A 128 3.48 -15.57 -12.06
CA SER A 128 2.68 -14.59 -11.33
C SER A 128 2.52 -14.90 -9.85
N SER A 129 2.99 -16.04 -9.33
CA SER A 129 2.61 -16.53 -8.01
C SER A 129 2.98 -15.59 -6.85
N MET A 130 4.21 -15.09 -6.79
CA MET A 130 4.61 -14.13 -5.75
C MET A 130 4.06 -12.71 -6.00
N TYR A 131 3.72 -12.34 -7.23
CA TYR A 131 2.92 -11.13 -7.46
C TYR A 131 1.53 -11.25 -6.84
N GLN A 132 0.87 -12.40 -7.05
CA GLN A 132 -0.43 -12.66 -6.45
C GLN A 132 -0.37 -12.57 -4.92
N HIS A 133 0.67 -13.14 -4.32
CA HIS A 133 0.91 -13.08 -2.88
C HIS A 133 1.10 -11.64 -2.38
N GLY A 134 1.95 -10.86 -3.04
CA GLY A 134 2.25 -9.48 -2.65
C GLY A 134 1.03 -8.56 -2.70
N PHE A 135 0.27 -8.59 -3.81
CA PHE A 135 -0.95 -7.79 -3.93
C PHE A 135 -2.07 -8.25 -3.01
N ALA A 136 -2.23 -9.57 -2.79
CA ALA A 136 -3.18 -10.08 -1.82
C ALA A 136 -2.81 -9.65 -0.40
N MET A 137 -1.53 -9.74 -0.01
CA MET A 137 -1.04 -9.30 1.30
C MET A 137 -1.28 -7.81 1.52
N LEU A 138 -1.01 -6.96 0.52
CA LEU A 138 -1.33 -5.53 0.60
C LEU A 138 -2.83 -5.30 0.79
N ALA A 139 -3.66 -5.94 -0.02
CA ALA A 139 -5.12 -5.80 0.08
C ALA A 139 -5.68 -6.27 1.44
N MET A 140 -5.12 -7.34 2.00
CA MET A 140 -5.46 -7.82 3.34
C MET A 140 -5.04 -6.82 4.41
N ALA A 141 -3.89 -6.17 4.26
CA ALA A 141 -3.41 -5.13 5.17
C ALA A 141 -4.31 -3.88 5.15
N GLU A 142 -4.77 -3.46 3.96
CA GLU A 142 -5.70 -2.34 3.81
C GLU A 142 -7.10 -2.62 4.38
N ALA A 143 -7.52 -3.89 4.38
CA ALA A 143 -8.80 -4.32 4.95
C ALA A 143 -8.72 -4.54 6.47
N TYR A 144 -7.54 -4.89 6.99
CA TYR A 144 -7.36 -5.22 8.42
C TYR A 144 -7.66 -4.00 9.31
N GLY A 145 -8.50 -4.21 10.31
CA GLY A 145 -8.96 -3.12 11.20
C GLY A 145 -10.08 -2.24 10.64
N THR A 146 -10.37 -2.30 9.33
CA THR A 146 -11.47 -1.54 8.70
C THR A 146 -12.69 -2.40 8.43
N VAL A 147 -12.51 -3.68 8.12
CA VAL A 147 -13.60 -4.65 7.92
C VAL A 147 -13.86 -5.44 9.19
N ASP A 148 -15.12 -5.55 9.59
CA ASP A 148 -15.52 -6.29 10.79
C ASP A 148 -15.45 -7.82 10.56
N ASP A 149 -14.43 -8.45 11.13
CA ASP A 149 -14.20 -9.90 11.05
C ASP A 149 -15.31 -10.75 11.67
N ARG A 150 -16.09 -10.22 12.61
CA ARG A 150 -17.20 -10.95 13.26
C ARG A 150 -18.28 -11.33 12.25
N ARG A 151 -18.43 -10.56 11.18
CA ARG A 151 -19.43 -10.76 10.12
C ARG A 151 -18.85 -11.48 8.90
N LEU A 152 -17.54 -11.64 8.84
CA LEU A 152 -16.85 -12.15 7.66
C LEU A 152 -17.35 -13.54 7.24
N TRP A 153 -17.56 -14.44 8.18
CA TRP A 153 -17.91 -15.84 7.91
C TRP A 153 -19.38 -16.19 8.13
N SER A 154 -20.20 -15.28 8.64
CA SER A 154 -21.62 -15.50 8.94
C SER A 154 -22.58 -14.88 7.96
N GLU A 155 -22.12 -13.93 7.12
CA GLU A 155 -22.97 -13.16 6.19
C GLU A 155 -22.59 -13.42 4.73
N ASP A 156 -23.48 -13.05 3.81
CA ASP A 156 -23.27 -13.06 2.36
C ASP A 156 -22.74 -14.42 1.81
N GLY A 157 -23.27 -15.52 2.31
CA GLY A 157 -22.88 -16.87 1.91
C GLY A 157 -21.59 -17.39 2.59
N GLY A 158 -21.23 -16.83 3.73
CA GLY A 158 -20.22 -17.41 4.62
C GLY A 158 -20.71 -18.72 5.24
N ASP A 159 -19.79 -19.64 5.51
CA ASP A 159 -20.05 -20.98 6.08
C ASP A 159 -19.69 -21.09 7.57
N GLY A 160 -19.42 -19.95 8.22
CA GLY A 160 -19.04 -19.86 9.63
C GLY A 160 -17.62 -20.36 9.94
N LYS A 161 -16.81 -20.65 8.91
CA LYS A 161 -15.49 -21.25 9.07
C LYS A 161 -14.41 -20.51 8.27
N GLY A 162 -13.34 -20.10 8.94
CA GLY A 162 -12.18 -19.50 8.29
C GLY A 162 -11.30 -18.70 9.26
N LEU A 163 -10.14 -18.32 8.80
CA LEU A 163 -9.25 -17.44 9.55
C LEU A 163 -9.83 -16.01 9.61
N SER A 164 -9.46 -15.29 10.65
CA SER A 164 -9.64 -13.82 10.66
C SER A 164 -8.71 -13.17 9.63
N THR A 165 -9.01 -11.94 9.24
CA THR A 165 -8.16 -11.14 8.35
C THR A 165 -6.75 -11.02 8.93
N GLY A 166 -6.64 -10.74 10.24
CA GLY A 166 -5.35 -10.63 10.94
C GLY A 166 -4.56 -11.93 10.92
N ALA A 167 -5.16 -13.07 11.33
CA ALA A 167 -4.47 -14.36 11.35
C ALA A 167 -3.98 -14.78 9.96
N SER A 168 -4.79 -14.55 8.93
CA SER A 168 -4.39 -14.82 7.54
C SER A 168 -3.24 -13.92 7.08
N LEU A 169 -3.29 -12.62 7.43
CA LEU A 169 -2.22 -11.66 7.09
C LEU A 169 -0.89 -12.01 7.79
N GLU A 170 -0.92 -12.39 9.07
CA GLU A 170 0.26 -12.83 9.82
C GLU A 170 0.96 -14.03 9.18
N LEU A 171 0.20 -15.02 8.71
CA LEU A 171 0.74 -16.17 7.99
C LEU A 171 1.42 -15.72 6.67
N ALA A 172 0.79 -14.81 5.92
CA ALA A 172 1.34 -14.29 4.67
C ALA A 172 2.64 -13.51 4.90
N VAL A 173 2.68 -12.65 5.92
CA VAL A 173 3.88 -11.92 6.33
C VAL A 173 4.99 -12.88 6.73
N LYS A 174 4.69 -13.92 7.51
CA LYS A 174 5.67 -14.94 7.91
C LYS A 174 6.30 -15.64 6.71
N LEU A 175 5.52 -15.97 5.69
CA LEU A 175 6.05 -16.54 4.46
C LEU A 175 7.00 -15.55 3.77
N ALA A 176 6.57 -14.30 3.55
CA ALA A 176 7.38 -13.30 2.86
C ALA A 176 8.70 -13.03 3.59
N VAL A 177 8.68 -12.93 4.92
CA VAL A 177 9.88 -12.78 5.77
C VAL A 177 10.80 -14.01 5.66
N THR A 178 10.23 -15.22 5.69
CA THR A 178 11.01 -16.45 5.57
C THR A 178 11.66 -16.57 4.19
N SER A 179 10.95 -16.20 3.14
CA SER A 179 11.45 -16.13 1.78
C SER A 179 12.64 -15.16 1.66
N ALA A 180 12.50 -13.94 2.20
CA ALA A 180 13.58 -12.95 2.20
C ALA A 180 14.84 -13.43 2.95
N LYS A 181 14.67 -14.16 4.06
CA LYS A 181 15.80 -14.72 4.82
C LYS A 181 16.58 -15.77 4.03
N LYS A 182 15.90 -16.57 3.20
CA LYS A 182 16.52 -17.57 2.32
C LYS A 182 17.22 -16.93 1.11
N ASN A 183 16.74 -15.79 0.64
CA ASN A 183 17.30 -15.11 -0.51
C ASN A 183 18.60 -14.38 -0.14
N PRO A 184 19.69 -14.55 -0.92
CA PRO A 184 21.01 -13.97 -0.60
C PRO A 184 21.00 -12.44 -0.43
N VAL A 185 20.16 -11.74 -1.20
CA VAL A 185 20.07 -10.27 -1.20
C VAL A 185 18.83 -9.72 -0.46
N GLY A 186 18.01 -10.60 0.15
CA GLY A 186 16.80 -10.16 0.86
C GLY A 186 15.67 -9.68 -0.05
N ALA A 187 15.62 -10.15 -1.28
CA ALA A 187 14.64 -9.81 -2.29
C ALA A 187 13.76 -11.03 -2.65
N TRP A 188 12.89 -10.89 -3.63
CA TRP A 188 11.96 -11.94 -4.05
C TRP A 188 11.90 -12.08 -5.57
N ARG A 189 11.45 -13.25 -6.01
CA ARG A 189 11.06 -13.51 -7.38
C ARG A 189 9.79 -14.35 -7.43
N TYR A 190 9.59 -15.18 -8.45
CA TYR A 190 8.29 -15.82 -8.73
C TYR A 190 7.89 -16.91 -7.76
N SER A 191 8.81 -17.51 -7.02
CA SER A 191 8.51 -18.55 -6.03
C SER A 191 9.02 -18.17 -4.63
N PRO A 192 8.39 -18.66 -3.55
CA PRO A 192 8.84 -18.41 -2.18
C PRO A 192 10.27 -18.89 -1.88
N ASP A 193 10.78 -19.88 -2.62
CA ASP A 193 12.11 -20.43 -2.45
C ASP A 193 13.12 -19.92 -3.51
N ALA A 194 12.76 -18.88 -4.27
CA ALA A 194 13.64 -18.30 -5.28
C ALA A 194 14.92 -17.73 -4.64
N THR A 195 16.06 -18.06 -5.21
CA THR A 195 17.39 -17.52 -4.83
C THR A 195 17.84 -16.39 -5.74
N ASP A 196 17.19 -16.20 -6.86
CA ASP A 196 17.29 -15.05 -7.74
C ASP A 196 16.24 -13.99 -7.37
N HIS A 197 16.23 -12.85 -8.07
CA HIS A 197 15.42 -11.70 -7.68
C HIS A 197 15.01 -10.87 -8.89
N ASP A 198 13.94 -10.10 -8.74
CA ASP A 198 13.62 -8.95 -9.58
C ASP A 198 12.90 -7.83 -8.80
N THR A 199 13.05 -6.62 -9.33
CA THR A 199 12.51 -5.41 -8.71
C THR A 199 10.98 -5.38 -8.67
N SER A 200 10.30 -5.97 -9.66
CA SER A 200 8.84 -5.88 -9.74
C SER A 200 8.17 -6.76 -8.69
N VAL A 201 8.59 -8.02 -8.57
CA VAL A 201 8.08 -8.93 -7.52
C VAL A 201 8.48 -8.44 -6.15
N SER A 202 9.75 -8.05 -5.99
CA SER A 202 10.24 -7.51 -4.72
C SER A 202 9.46 -6.27 -4.29
N GLY A 203 9.08 -5.41 -5.23
CA GLY A 203 8.23 -4.25 -4.96
C GLY A 203 6.83 -4.63 -4.47
N ALA A 204 6.18 -5.59 -5.12
CA ALA A 204 4.85 -6.05 -4.73
C ALA A 204 4.86 -6.66 -3.31
N ILE A 205 5.85 -7.51 -3.00
CA ILE A 205 5.99 -8.12 -1.67
C ILE A 205 6.32 -7.06 -0.61
N LEU A 206 7.29 -6.17 -0.89
CA LEU A 206 7.68 -5.14 0.07
C LEU A 206 6.54 -4.16 0.35
N MET A 207 5.71 -3.81 -0.65
CA MET A 207 4.51 -3.01 -0.43
C MET A 207 3.53 -3.71 0.50
N GLY A 208 3.32 -5.01 0.34
CA GLY A 208 2.48 -5.80 1.24
C GLY A 208 3.04 -5.84 2.67
N LEU A 209 4.35 -6.02 2.84
CA LEU A 209 5.01 -5.99 4.17
C LEU A 209 4.90 -4.61 4.83
N LEU A 210 5.12 -3.53 4.06
CA LEU A 210 4.99 -2.17 4.56
C LEU A 210 3.53 -1.84 4.93
N GLY A 211 2.55 -2.29 4.13
CA GLY A 211 1.13 -2.20 4.46
C GLY A 211 0.79 -2.95 5.75
N ALA A 212 1.24 -4.20 5.88
CA ALA A 212 1.04 -5.01 7.08
C ALA A 212 1.64 -4.34 8.33
N ARG A 213 2.85 -3.79 8.23
CA ARG A 213 3.48 -3.04 9.32
C ARG A 213 2.68 -1.79 9.69
N ASN A 214 2.19 -1.04 8.72
CA ASN A 214 1.35 0.13 8.97
C ASN A 214 0.02 -0.26 9.64
N ALA A 215 -0.51 -1.43 9.33
CA ALA A 215 -1.70 -2.00 9.97
C ALA A 215 -1.45 -2.59 11.37
N GLY A 216 -0.19 -2.59 11.85
CA GLY A 216 0.18 -3.06 13.19
C GLY A 216 0.57 -4.54 13.26
N ILE A 217 0.72 -5.23 12.13
CA ILE A 217 1.28 -6.58 12.07
C ILE A 217 2.82 -6.51 12.20
N GLU A 218 3.39 -7.40 12.98
CA GLU A 218 4.83 -7.43 13.20
C GLU A 218 5.58 -7.83 11.91
N VAL A 219 6.45 -6.94 11.45
CA VAL A 219 7.39 -7.16 10.34
C VAL A 219 8.78 -6.79 10.82
N PRO A 220 9.76 -7.72 10.84
CA PRO A 220 11.10 -7.42 11.31
C PRO A 220 11.77 -6.30 10.50
N ASP A 221 12.32 -5.30 11.19
CA ASP A 221 13.02 -4.17 10.55
C ASP A 221 14.15 -4.64 9.65
N GLU A 222 14.91 -5.68 10.06
CA GLU A 222 15.96 -6.28 9.23
C GLU A 222 15.46 -6.73 7.86
N THR A 223 14.23 -7.27 7.78
CA THR A 223 13.65 -7.69 6.48
C THR A 223 13.40 -6.49 5.57
N ILE A 224 12.88 -5.40 6.14
CA ILE A 224 12.67 -4.15 5.40
C ILE A 224 14.00 -3.54 4.96
N ASP A 225 14.96 -3.45 5.89
CA ASP A 225 16.26 -2.82 5.61
C ASP A 225 17.03 -3.57 4.51
N ARG A 226 17.10 -4.90 4.56
CA ARG A 226 17.71 -5.71 3.49
C ARG A 226 17.02 -5.53 2.14
N ALA A 227 15.69 -5.44 2.14
CA ALA A 227 14.95 -5.19 0.90
C ALA A 227 15.23 -3.78 0.36
N ILE A 228 15.33 -2.76 1.21
CA ILE A 228 15.70 -1.41 0.79
C ILE A 228 17.15 -1.36 0.28
N ASP A 229 18.09 -2.04 0.92
CA ASP A 229 19.47 -2.16 0.44
C ASP A 229 19.52 -2.81 -0.95
N TYR A 230 18.68 -3.83 -1.19
CA TYR A 230 18.51 -4.40 -2.51
C TYR A 230 18.04 -3.35 -3.53
N PHE A 231 16.98 -2.56 -3.24
CA PHE A 231 16.53 -1.50 -4.15
C PHE A 231 17.60 -0.43 -4.38
N ALA A 232 18.37 -0.09 -3.35
CA ALA A 232 19.50 0.82 -3.47
C ALA A 232 20.56 0.27 -4.43
N SER A 233 20.89 -1.01 -4.33
CA SER A 233 21.85 -1.67 -5.20
C SER A 233 21.40 -1.78 -6.65
N MET A 234 20.10 -1.83 -6.88
CA MET A 234 19.48 -1.87 -8.22
C MET A 234 19.36 -0.48 -8.87
N THR A 235 19.66 0.60 -8.11
CA THR A 235 19.59 1.97 -8.62
C THR A 235 20.89 2.35 -9.31
N ALA A 236 20.83 2.57 -10.61
CA ALA A 236 21.96 2.97 -11.43
C ALA A 236 22.40 4.43 -11.14
N PRO A 237 23.62 4.86 -11.55
CA PRO A 237 24.08 6.23 -11.35
C PRO A 237 23.18 7.31 -11.93
N ASP A 238 22.43 7.03 -13.00
CA ASP A 238 21.46 7.91 -13.63
C ASP A 238 20.11 7.98 -12.88
N GLY A 239 19.95 7.20 -11.82
CA GLY A 239 18.74 7.14 -10.98
C GLY A 239 17.68 6.14 -11.45
N ARG A 240 17.86 5.45 -12.57
CA ARG A 240 16.96 4.39 -13.00
C ARG A 240 17.15 3.13 -12.15
N VAL A 241 16.05 2.53 -11.77
CA VAL A 241 16.07 1.26 -11.00
C VAL A 241 15.93 0.11 -11.97
N GLY A 242 16.93 -0.76 -12.00
CA GLY A 242 16.95 -1.90 -12.92
C GLY A 242 15.99 -3.02 -12.54
N TYR A 243 15.74 -3.96 -13.45
CA TYR A 243 14.84 -5.09 -13.23
C TYR A 243 15.49 -6.22 -12.42
N ALA A 244 16.51 -6.86 -12.97
CA ALA A 244 17.27 -7.96 -12.34
C ALA A 244 18.77 -7.64 -12.21
N SER A 245 19.19 -6.46 -12.65
CA SER A 245 20.55 -5.92 -12.49
C SER A 245 20.48 -4.39 -12.52
N PRO A 246 21.45 -3.68 -11.95
CA PRO A 246 21.55 -2.22 -12.10
C PRO A 246 21.64 -1.81 -13.56
N GLY A 247 20.91 -0.77 -13.95
CA GLY A 247 20.89 -0.28 -15.35
C GLY A 247 19.73 -0.82 -16.16
N GLY A 248 19.41 -0.13 -17.27
CA GLY A 248 18.31 -0.50 -18.16
C GLY A 248 16.91 -0.43 -17.53
N GLY A 249 16.75 0.30 -16.41
CA GLY A 249 15.51 0.41 -15.69
C GLY A 249 14.39 1.07 -16.50
N SER A 250 13.18 0.54 -16.37
CA SER A 250 11.95 1.11 -16.93
C SER A 250 11.33 2.17 -16.02
N ASP A 251 10.33 2.90 -16.53
CA ASP A 251 9.53 3.81 -15.70
C ASP A 251 8.77 3.05 -14.60
N ALA A 252 8.35 1.80 -14.85
CA ALA A 252 7.71 0.95 -13.86
C ALA A 252 8.66 0.62 -12.71
N THR A 253 9.82 0.03 -13.00
CA THR A 253 10.79 -0.38 -11.97
C THR A 253 11.35 0.81 -11.19
N THR A 254 11.57 1.95 -11.86
CA THR A 254 12.00 3.19 -11.21
C THR A 254 10.91 3.75 -10.29
N SER A 255 9.64 3.71 -10.71
CA SER A 255 8.52 4.14 -9.85
C SER A 255 8.35 3.21 -8.64
N ILE A 256 8.53 1.89 -8.81
CA ILE A 256 8.49 0.92 -7.71
C ILE A 256 9.58 1.25 -6.69
N GLY A 257 10.85 1.36 -7.13
CA GLY A 257 11.96 1.66 -6.24
C GLY A 257 11.77 2.99 -5.48
N THR A 258 11.32 4.03 -6.18
CA THR A 258 11.00 5.33 -5.55
C THR A 258 9.91 5.17 -4.49
N LEU A 259 8.83 4.43 -4.80
CA LEU A 259 7.70 4.27 -3.89
C LEU A 259 8.09 3.51 -2.62
N VAL A 260 8.74 2.35 -2.75
CA VAL A 260 9.09 1.53 -1.58
C VAL A 260 10.08 2.24 -0.66
N MET A 261 11.07 2.96 -1.20
CA MET A 261 11.98 3.79 -0.42
C MET A 261 11.23 4.92 0.32
N ALA A 262 10.23 5.54 -0.33
CA ALA A 262 9.44 6.59 0.29
C ALA A 262 8.59 6.08 1.45
N ILE A 263 7.86 4.96 1.27
CA ILE A 263 6.98 4.39 2.29
C ILE A 263 7.80 3.78 3.44
N ALA A 264 8.98 3.22 3.14
CA ALA A 264 9.93 2.79 4.16
C ALA A 264 10.60 3.94 4.92
N ARG A 265 10.25 5.21 4.62
CA ARG A 265 10.81 6.42 5.24
C ARG A 265 12.32 6.59 5.01
N ARG A 266 12.78 6.31 3.79
CA ARG A 266 14.18 6.43 3.34
C ARG A 266 14.36 7.51 2.26
N LYS A 267 13.59 8.61 2.34
CA LYS A 267 13.62 9.71 1.35
C LYS A 267 14.95 10.49 1.34
N GLU A 268 15.76 10.36 2.38
CA GLU A 268 17.09 10.94 2.50
C GLU A 268 18.17 10.20 1.69
N MET A 269 17.88 8.96 1.25
CA MET A 269 18.85 8.18 0.48
C MET A 269 19.15 8.83 -0.88
N PRO A 270 20.44 8.90 -1.29
CA PRO A 270 20.80 9.44 -2.61
C PRO A 270 20.11 8.70 -3.78
N GLN A 271 19.84 7.41 -3.61
CA GLN A 271 19.14 6.58 -4.59
C GLN A 271 17.68 7.03 -4.75
N PHE A 272 16.99 7.31 -3.64
CA PHE A 272 15.65 7.87 -3.69
C PHE A 272 15.62 9.21 -4.42
N VAL A 273 16.52 10.13 -4.06
CA VAL A 273 16.56 11.47 -4.66
C VAL A 273 16.76 11.38 -6.18
N LYS A 274 17.70 10.55 -6.64
CA LYS A 274 17.95 10.33 -8.07
C LYS A 274 16.76 9.69 -8.78
N ALA A 275 16.18 8.62 -8.21
CA ALA A 275 15.03 7.93 -8.79
C ALA A 275 13.80 8.84 -8.87
N ALA A 276 13.55 9.64 -7.84
CA ALA A 276 12.48 10.64 -7.83
C ALA A 276 12.66 11.68 -8.94
N ASP A 277 13.88 12.12 -9.19
CA ASP A 277 14.18 13.06 -10.30
C ASP A 277 13.95 12.43 -11.67
N VAL A 278 14.23 11.13 -11.84
CA VAL A 278 13.92 10.41 -13.07
C VAL A 278 12.42 10.37 -13.32
N ILE A 279 11.60 9.94 -12.35
CA ILE A 279 10.16 9.81 -12.55
C ILE A 279 9.46 11.16 -12.75
N LYS A 280 9.98 12.25 -12.19
CA LYS A 280 9.47 13.62 -12.44
C LYS A 280 9.72 14.09 -13.87
N LYS A 281 10.87 13.71 -14.44
CA LYS A 281 11.29 14.11 -15.80
C LYS A 281 10.83 13.15 -16.89
N ALA A 282 10.41 11.92 -16.52
CA ALA A 282 10.01 10.90 -17.48
C ALA A 282 8.88 11.38 -18.40
N ASP A 283 8.96 10.97 -19.66
CA ASP A 283 7.95 11.32 -20.67
C ASP A 283 6.56 10.95 -20.18
N ARG A 284 5.69 11.93 -20.23
CA ARG A 284 4.31 11.86 -19.74
C ARG A 284 3.43 10.94 -20.58
N SER A 285 3.89 10.55 -21.77
CA SER A 285 3.14 9.70 -22.71
C SER A 285 2.99 8.24 -22.28
N GLY A 286 3.67 7.81 -21.19
CA GLY A 286 3.66 6.41 -20.73
C GLY A 286 4.31 5.42 -21.73
N ARG A 287 4.87 5.91 -22.84
CA ARG A 287 5.44 5.08 -23.91
C ARG A 287 6.68 4.28 -23.48
N ASN A 288 7.37 4.71 -22.44
CA ASN A 288 8.54 4.02 -21.88
C ASN A 288 8.18 3.00 -20.78
N GLY A 289 6.90 2.72 -20.55
CA GLY A 289 6.41 1.76 -19.56
C GLY A 289 6.54 0.28 -19.94
N GLY A 290 7.08 -0.01 -21.12
CA GLY A 290 7.49 -1.37 -21.49
C GLY A 290 6.36 -2.39 -21.62
N GLY A 291 5.20 -2.08 -22.14
CA GLY A 291 4.12 -3.06 -22.36
C GLY A 291 3.19 -3.30 -21.16
N TYR A 292 3.42 -2.60 -20.03
CA TYR A 292 2.61 -2.68 -18.81
C TYR A 292 2.12 -1.29 -18.38
N PRO A 293 1.26 -0.61 -19.15
CA PRO A 293 0.92 0.79 -18.93
C PRO A 293 0.16 1.01 -17.62
N ASN A 294 -0.81 0.16 -17.27
CA ASN A 294 -1.63 0.35 -16.06
C ASN A 294 -0.83 0.03 -14.79
N TYR A 295 0.05 -0.98 -14.85
CA TYR A 295 1.00 -1.29 -13.79
C TYR A 295 1.96 -0.11 -13.53
N THR A 296 2.50 0.49 -14.59
CA THR A 296 3.34 1.69 -14.50
C THR A 296 2.58 2.87 -13.90
N ARG A 297 1.33 3.11 -14.34
CA ARG A 297 0.46 4.17 -13.79
C ARG A 297 0.22 4.02 -12.30
N TYR A 298 -0.07 2.80 -11.85
CA TYR A 298 -0.33 2.49 -10.44
C TYR A 298 0.85 2.89 -9.55
N TYR A 299 2.06 2.42 -9.87
CA TYR A 299 3.24 2.75 -9.08
C TYR A 299 3.66 4.22 -9.22
N ARG A 300 3.56 4.76 -10.43
CA ARG A 300 3.96 6.16 -10.68
C ARG A 300 3.07 7.17 -9.98
N ALA A 301 1.77 6.93 -9.92
CA ALA A 301 0.84 7.80 -9.19
C ALA A 301 1.26 7.96 -7.73
N GLN A 302 1.52 6.84 -7.06
CA GLN A 302 1.91 6.82 -5.66
C GLN A 302 3.33 7.36 -5.45
N ALA A 303 4.29 6.96 -6.31
CA ALA A 303 5.67 7.42 -6.22
C ALA A 303 5.81 8.94 -6.39
N LEU A 304 5.13 9.52 -7.39
CA LEU A 304 5.10 10.96 -7.58
C LEU A 304 4.43 11.68 -6.40
N PHE A 305 3.29 11.15 -5.91
CA PHE A 305 2.61 11.73 -4.75
C PHE A 305 3.51 11.75 -3.51
N GLN A 306 4.29 10.70 -3.29
CA GLN A 306 5.23 10.60 -2.18
C GLN A 306 6.47 11.50 -2.37
N ALA A 307 6.95 11.64 -3.60
CA ALA A 307 8.18 12.38 -3.91
C ALA A 307 7.94 13.89 -4.10
N ASP A 308 6.89 14.27 -4.87
CA ASP A 308 6.63 15.65 -5.29
C ASP A 308 5.16 15.83 -5.68
N VAL A 309 4.39 16.48 -4.81
CA VAL A 309 2.94 16.67 -5.00
C VAL A 309 2.61 17.53 -6.22
N ASP A 310 3.40 18.51 -6.54
CA ASP A 310 3.11 19.39 -7.68
C ASP A 310 3.41 18.68 -9.01
N ALA A 311 4.48 17.90 -9.06
CA ALA A 311 4.72 17.00 -10.18
C ALA A 311 3.60 15.96 -10.32
N TRP A 312 3.12 15.40 -9.20
CA TRP A 312 1.98 14.50 -9.18
C TRP A 312 0.70 15.16 -9.69
N LYS A 313 0.35 16.37 -9.24
CA LYS A 313 -0.84 17.10 -9.72
C LYS A 313 -0.82 17.29 -11.23
N THR A 314 0.33 17.71 -11.77
CA THR A 314 0.52 17.90 -13.20
C THR A 314 0.33 16.60 -13.98
N TRP A 315 0.93 15.51 -13.52
CA TRP A 315 0.82 14.21 -14.14
C TRP A 315 -0.61 13.63 -14.00
N ASN A 316 -1.22 13.76 -12.81
CA ASN A 316 -2.57 13.28 -12.52
C ASN A 316 -3.62 13.92 -13.43
N SER A 317 -3.49 15.21 -13.77
CA SER A 317 -4.40 15.88 -14.70
C SER A 317 -4.41 15.23 -16.09
N GLN A 318 -3.26 14.73 -16.55
CA GLN A 318 -3.15 14.02 -17.81
C GLN A 318 -3.73 12.60 -17.71
N LEU A 319 -3.42 11.88 -16.60
CA LEU A 319 -4.00 10.57 -16.32
C LEU A 319 -5.54 10.63 -16.36
N VAL A 320 -6.14 11.63 -15.70
CA VAL A 320 -7.60 11.82 -15.70
C VAL A 320 -8.15 11.97 -17.12
N SER A 321 -7.49 12.79 -17.96
CA SER A 321 -7.89 12.99 -19.35
C SER A 321 -7.81 11.70 -20.17
N GLU A 322 -6.75 10.92 -19.99
CA GLU A 322 -6.57 9.62 -20.65
C GLU A 322 -7.63 8.61 -20.20
N LEU A 323 -7.85 8.46 -18.89
CA LEU A 323 -8.82 7.51 -18.37
C LEU A 323 -10.27 7.89 -18.73
N LYS A 324 -10.55 9.19 -18.81
CA LYS A 324 -11.84 9.68 -19.30
C LYS A 324 -12.10 9.27 -20.76
N ALA A 325 -11.08 9.33 -21.60
CA ALA A 325 -11.16 8.89 -23.00
C ALA A 325 -11.23 7.36 -23.15
N GLN A 326 -10.62 6.62 -22.24
CA GLN A 326 -10.58 5.14 -22.25
C GLN A 326 -11.81 4.49 -21.63
N ARG A 327 -12.59 5.24 -20.83
CA ARG A 327 -13.74 4.70 -20.10
C ARG A 327 -14.83 4.18 -21.03
N ARG A 328 -15.20 2.92 -20.84
CA ARG A 328 -16.31 2.27 -21.54
C ARG A 328 -17.65 2.68 -20.93
N SER A 329 -18.73 2.42 -21.67
CA SER A 329 -20.11 2.73 -21.23
C SER A 329 -20.53 1.95 -19.97
N ASP A 330 -19.96 0.74 -19.74
CA ASP A 330 -20.20 -0.07 -18.56
C ASP A 330 -19.38 0.37 -17.33
N GLY A 331 -18.43 1.28 -17.51
CA GLY A 331 -17.54 1.82 -16.47
C GLY A 331 -16.18 1.13 -16.40
N GLY A 332 -15.94 0.07 -17.16
CA GLY A 332 -14.62 -0.56 -17.28
C GLY A 332 -13.64 0.38 -17.99
N LEU A 333 -12.37 0.24 -17.67
CA LEU A 333 -11.27 0.90 -18.35
C LEU A 333 -10.61 -0.10 -19.31
N VAL A 334 -10.26 0.35 -20.50
CA VAL A 334 -9.62 -0.53 -21.48
C VAL A 334 -8.23 -0.86 -20.98
N ALA A 335 -7.98 -2.14 -20.73
CA ALA A 335 -6.62 -2.65 -20.55
C ALA A 335 -5.85 -2.44 -21.85
N GLY A 336 -4.53 -2.20 -21.76
CA GLY A 336 -3.71 -2.00 -22.95
C GLY A 336 -3.89 -3.12 -23.98
N ALA A 337 -3.83 -2.78 -25.25
CA ALA A 337 -4.21 -3.61 -26.39
C ALA A 337 -3.61 -5.04 -26.45
N ASN A 338 -2.62 -5.35 -25.62
CA ASN A 338 -1.90 -6.63 -25.61
C ASN A 338 -2.11 -7.46 -24.33
N GLY A 339 -3.04 -7.10 -23.44
CA GLY A 339 -3.25 -7.87 -22.19
C GLY A 339 -2.05 -7.89 -21.23
N GLY A 340 -1.04 -7.04 -21.47
CA GLY A 340 0.22 -7.04 -20.73
C GLY A 340 0.11 -6.71 -19.25
N ASP A 341 -1.03 -6.14 -18.82
CA ASP A 341 -1.27 -5.75 -17.42
C ASP A 341 -2.06 -6.81 -16.61
N GLY A 342 -2.10 -8.04 -17.04
CA GLY A 342 -2.77 -9.10 -16.28
C GLY A 342 -4.29 -9.19 -16.51
N GLY A 343 -4.80 -8.71 -17.64
CA GLY A 343 -6.21 -8.79 -18.03
C GLY A 343 -7.03 -7.53 -17.72
N GLU A 344 -8.31 -7.59 -18.03
CA GLU A 344 -9.22 -6.45 -17.95
C GLU A 344 -9.45 -5.98 -16.51
N PHE A 345 -9.67 -6.92 -15.58
CA PHE A 345 -9.94 -6.57 -14.19
C PHE A 345 -8.68 -6.07 -13.47
N ALA A 346 -7.53 -6.68 -13.73
CA ALA A 346 -6.26 -6.18 -13.21
C ALA A 346 -5.95 -4.78 -13.75
N GLY A 347 -6.04 -4.57 -15.07
CA GLY A 347 -5.78 -3.29 -15.72
C GLY A 347 -6.74 -2.19 -15.27
N THR A 348 -8.05 -2.50 -15.17
CA THR A 348 -9.06 -1.56 -14.63
C THR A 348 -8.76 -1.21 -13.18
N SER A 349 -8.46 -2.21 -12.33
CA SER A 349 -8.17 -1.99 -10.91
C SER A 349 -6.92 -1.15 -10.71
N LEU A 350 -5.81 -1.46 -11.40
CA LEU A 350 -4.57 -0.68 -11.33
C LEU A 350 -4.77 0.78 -11.76
N SER A 351 -5.57 1.02 -12.81
CA SER A 351 -5.89 2.37 -13.28
C SER A 351 -6.74 3.14 -12.26
N LEU A 352 -7.73 2.49 -11.64
CA LEU A 352 -8.54 3.10 -10.59
C LEU A 352 -7.73 3.33 -9.32
N LEU A 353 -6.84 2.42 -8.93
CA LEU A 353 -5.94 2.61 -7.79
C LEU A 353 -4.97 3.77 -8.03
N ALA A 354 -4.54 4.03 -9.27
CA ALA A 354 -3.79 5.24 -9.59
C ALA A 354 -4.60 6.52 -9.34
N LEU A 355 -5.92 6.52 -9.62
CA LEU A 355 -6.83 7.62 -9.30
C LEU A 355 -7.15 7.70 -7.80
N ALA A 356 -7.14 6.58 -7.07
CA ALA A 356 -7.47 6.50 -5.65
C ALA A 356 -6.56 7.39 -4.77
N VAL A 357 -5.36 7.70 -5.24
CA VAL A 357 -4.44 8.66 -4.60
C VAL A 357 -5.09 10.04 -4.38
N ASN A 358 -6.06 10.42 -5.21
CA ASN A 358 -6.83 11.66 -5.04
C ASN A 358 -7.74 11.64 -3.80
N PHE A 359 -8.21 10.46 -3.39
CA PHE A 359 -9.13 10.29 -2.26
C PHE A 359 -8.42 10.07 -0.93
N ARG A 360 -7.26 9.40 -0.93
CA ARG A 360 -6.43 9.09 0.25
C ARG A 360 -7.17 8.27 1.32
N PHE A 361 -8.07 7.39 0.91
CA PHE A 361 -8.81 6.53 1.85
C PHE A 361 -8.04 5.27 2.26
N LEU A 362 -7.05 4.83 1.47
CA LEU A 362 -6.20 3.70 1.85
C LEU A 362 -5.02 4.18 2.70
N PRO A 363 -4.74 3.51 3.84
CA PRO A 363 -3.63 3.82 4.74
C PRO A 363 -2.26 3.90 4.03
N ILE A 364 -2.04 3.08 3.01
CA ILE A 364 -0.77 3.08 2.25
C ILE A 364 -0.50 4.43 1.53
N TYR A 365 -1.51 5.28 1.34
CA TYR A 365 -1.35 6.60 0.72
C TYR A 365 -0.97 7.71 1.72
N GLU A 366 -0.94 7.43 3.00
CA GLU A 366 -0.49 8.38 4.02
C GLU A 366 0.98 8.74 3.84
N ARG A 367 1.35 10.01 4.17
CA ARG A 367 2.69 10.58 3.93
C ARG A 367 3.47 10.71 5.22
#